data_bdb6a66d3f9c3e2f83f74a0e102cef62
#
_entry.id   bdb6a66d3f9c3e2f83f74a0e102cef62
#
_cell.length_a   1.000
_cell.length_b   1.000
_cell.length_c   1.000
_cell.angle_alpha   90.00
_cell.angle_beta   90.00
_cell.angle_gamma   90.00
#
_symmetry.space_group_name_H-M   'P 1'
#
loop_
_entity.id
_entity.type
_entity.pdbx_description
1 polymer ?
#
loop_
_entity_poly.entity_id
_entity_poly.type
_entity_poly.pdbx_seq_one_letter_code
_entity_poly.pdbx_strand_id
1 'polypeptide(L)'
;ILLCRSEQPLPEGERRKIALFTNVHEKAVISCVDVDNIYKLPLWLHEQQLDQIAIECLRMEDVAKPADLSEWQAVVDAAEHPVDAVTVAVVGKYIDHQDAYKSLSEALKHGGLRQRTKVSLKWIESEQVEKEGVAVLGGVDAILVPGGFGDRGFEGKVMTAQYARETGIPYFGICYGMQAAVVDFARHVAGLAGANSTENDRSCAHPVIGLITEWRTATGEVERRDEKSDLGGTMRLGLQDQRLKPGSKARELYGKDVVGERHRHRYEFNNRYRTQLEDAGLVISAKSMDDLLVEMIELPRSQHPWFLACQAQFLSTPRDGHPLFIGFIKAARDHKAAAPVGGPSGP
;
A
#
# COMPACT_ATOMS: atom_id res chain seq x y z
N ILE A 1 -21.57 28.40 5.68
CA ILE A 1 -20.26 28.23 6.32
C ILE A 1 -19.17 28.47 5.29
N LEU A 2 -18.14 29.23 5.62
CA LEU A 2 -16.97 29.48 4.78
C LEU A 2 -15.71 28.98 5.48
N LEU A 3 -14.93 28.15 4.78
CA LEU A 3 -13.59 27.73 5.21
C LEU A 3 -12.57 28.60 4.46
N CYS A 4 -11.91 29.50 5.20
CA CYS A 4 -10.95 30.44 4.65
C CYS A 4 -9.53 29.92 4.87
N ARG A 5 -8.93 29.35 3.81
CA ARG A 5 -7.55 28.89 3.86
C ARG A 5 -6.57 30.08 3.80
N SER A 6 -5.65 30.13 4.73
CA SER A 6 -4.63 31.18 4.85
C SER A 6 -3.41 30.68 5.59
N GLU A 7 -2.26 31.33 5.41
CA GLU A 7 -1.03 31.02 6.17
C GLU A 7 -1.12 31.44 7.63
N GLN A 8 -1.92 32.47 7.90
CA GLN A 8 -2.10 33.04 9.25
C GLN A 8 -3.58 33.02 9.63
N PRO A 9 -3.91 32.98 10.93
CA PRO A 9 -5.28 33.09 11.39
C PRO A 9 -5.92 34.40 10.89
N LEU A 10 -7.20 34.32 10.49
CA LEU A 10 -7.95 35.49 10.04
C LEU A 10 -8.11 36.50 11.19
N PRO A 11 -7.67 37.75 11.03
CA PRO A 11 -7.99 38.82 11.95
C PRO A 11 -9.50 39.05 12.05
N GLU A 12 -9.97 39.44 13.23
CA GLU A 12 -11.41 39.64 13.49
C GLU A 12 -12.05 40.66 12.50
N GLY A 13 -11.33 41.73 12.16
CA GLY A 13 -11.80 42.72 11.19
C GLY A 13 -11.99 42.13 9.79
N GLU A 14 -11.11 41.24 9.34
CA GLU A 14 -11.24 40.60 8.03
C GLU A 14 -12.36 39.54 8.05
N ARG A 15 -12.52 38.82 9.15
CA ARG A 15 -13.63 37.88 9.36
C ARG A 15 -14.98 38.58 9.23
N ARG A 16 -15.16 39.76 9.85
CA ARG A 16 -16.38 40.60 9.74
C ARG A 16 -16.64 41.04 8.30
N LYS A 17 -15.61 41.52 7.60
CA LYS A 17 -15.73 41.90 6.19
C LYS A 17 -16.18 40.75 5.32
N ILE A 18 -15.54 39.59 5.45
CA ILE A 18 -15.89 38.36 4.71
C ILE A 18 -17.36 38.00 5.00
N ALA A 19 -17.75 37.96 6.26
CA ALA A 19 -19.11 37.65 6.68
C ALA A 19 -20.13 38.60 6.03
N LEU A 20 -19.85 39.90 6.06
CA LEU A 20 -20.71 40.92 5.46
C LEU A 20 -20.87 40.75 3.94
N PHE A 21 -19.77 40.60 3.20
CA PHE A 21 -19.80 40.52 1.74
C PHE A 21 -20.35 39.18 1.22
N THR A 22 -20.26 38.11 2.01
CA THR A 22 -20.74 36.79 1.62
C THR A 22 -22.11 36.43 2.21
N ASN A 23 -22.68 37.35 3.01
CA ASN A 23 -23.97 37.18 3.67
C ASN A 23 -24.04 35.88 4.52
N VAL A 24 -22.94 35.60 5.25
CA VAL A 24 -22.89 34.51 6.24
C VAL A 24 -22.69 35.10 7.63
N HIS A 25 -23.10 34.34 8.65
CA HIS A 25 -22.87 34.75 10.03
C HIS A 25 -21.37 34.77 10.33
N GLU A 26 -20.88 35.75 11.10
CA GLU A 26 -19.45 35.91 11.42
C GLU A 26 -18.85 34.64 12.03
N LYS A 27 -19.58 33.96 12.93
CA LYS A 27 -19.16 32.68 13.53
C LYS A 27 -18.99 31.56 12.49
N ALA A 28 -19.65 31.65 11.34
CA ALA A 28 -19.58 30.66 10.27
C ALA A 28 -18.43 30.93 9.25
N VAL A 29 -17.59 31.92 9.52
CA VAL A 29 -16.34 32.17 8.79
C VAL A 29 -15.20 31.52 9.58
N ILE A 30 -14.78 30.34 9.13
CA ILE A 30 -13.81 29.48 9.80
C ILE A 30 -12.43 29.75 9.22
N SER A 31 -11.43 30.02 10.09
CA SER A 31 -10.04 30.13 9.67
C SER A 31 -9.41 28.75 9.52
N CYS A 32 -8.94 28.43 8.33
CA CYS A 32 -8.26 27.17 8.05
C CYS A 32 -6.80 27.45 7.71
N VAL A 33 -5.97 27.52 8.75
CA VAL A 33 -4.54 27.81 8.62
C VAL A 33 -3.75 26.60 8.12
N ASP A 34 -2.61 26.87 7.50
CA ASP A 34 -1.66 25.82 7.17
C ASP A 34 -1.06 25.23 8.47
N VAL A 35 -1.17 23.91 8.61
CA VAL A 35 -0.71 23.17 9.79
C VAL A 35 0.51 22.32 9.43
N ASP A 36 1.40 22.12 10.38
CA ASP A 36 2.59 21.27 10.27
C ASP A 36 2.22 19.78 10.13
N ASN A 37 1.09 19.38 10.72
CA ASN A 37 0.57 18.03 10.68
C ASN A 37 -0.93 18.07 10.30
N ILE A 38 -1.25 17.57 9.11
CA ILE A 38 -2.61 17.57 8.57
C ILE A 38 -3.63 16.85 9.50
N TYR A 39 -3.17 15.92 10.31
CA TYR A 39 -4.04 15.19 11.25
C TYR A 39 -4.54 16.06 12.40
N LYS A 40 -3.96 17.24 12.65
CA LYS A 40 -4.45 18.23 13.61
C LYS A 40 -5.71 18.96 13.11
N LEU A 41 -5.94 18.96 11.81
CA LEU A 41 -7.00 19.78 11.20
C LEU A 41 -8.40 19.49 11.78
N PRO A 42 -8.84 18.24 11.99
CA PRO A 42 -10.13 17.98 12.62
C PRO A 42 -10.28 18.58 14.02
N LEU A 43 -9.21 18.55 14.83
CA LEU A 43 -9.20 19.15 16.16
C LEU A 43 -9.29 20.68 16.09
N TRP A 44 -8.50 21.29 15.18
CA TRP A 44 -8.51 22.72 14.92
C TRP A 44 -9.87 23.24 14.46
N LEU A 45 -10.56 22.51 13.61
CA LEU A 45 -11.89 22.87 13.12
C LEU A 45 -12.95 22.73 14.23
N HIS A 46 -12.82 21.72 15.08
CA HIS A 46 -13.68 21.51 16.24
C HIS A 46 -13.52 22.65 17.27
N GLU A 47 -12.31 23.07 17.56
CA GLU A 47 -12.03 24.22 18.43
C GLU A 47 -12.73 25.51 17.97
N GLN A 48 -12.91 25.69 16.66
CA GLN A 48 -13.66 26.77 16.06
C GLN A 48 -15.17 26.49 15.95
N GLN A 49 -15.64 25.39 16.56
CA GLN A 49 -17.05 24.98 16.61
C GLN A 49 -17.68 24.74 15.21
N LEU A 50 -16.87 24.35 14.21
CA LEU A 50 -17.37 24.08 12.85
C LEU A 50 -18.50 23.04 12.85
N ASP A 51 -18.32 21.94 13.57
CA ASP A 51 -19.30 20.86 13.74
C ASP A 51 -20.59 21.38 14.37
N GLN A 52 -20.51 22.18 15.46
CA GLN A 52 -21.68 22.76 16.11
C GLN A 52 -22.41 23.73 15.18
N ILE A 53 -21.69 24.60 14.48
CA ILE A 53 -22.27 25.52 13.48
C ILE A 53 -22.94 24.75 12.35
N ALA A 54 -22.37 23.65 11.92
CA ALA A 54 -22.97 22.80 10.88
C ALA A 54 -24.28 22.16 11.37
N ILE A 55 -24.31 21.64 12.61
CA ILE A 55 -25.49 21.07 13.25
C ILE A 55 -26.61 22.12 13.31
N GLU A 56 -26.31 23.34 13.79
CA GLU A 56 -27.26 24.45 13.86
C GLU A 56 -27.80 24.84 12.46
N CYS A 57 -26.92 25.00 11.47
CA CYS A 57 -27.30 25.35 10.10
C CYS A 57 -28.20 24.28 9.44
N LEU A 58 -27.97 23.00 9.76
CA LEU A 58 -28.73 21.88 9.23
C LEU A 58 -29.97 21.53 10.08
N ARG A 59 -30.17 22.21 11.23
CA ARG A 59 -31.25 21.95 12.20
C ARG A 59 -31.26 20.50 12.67
N MET A 60 -30.10 20.01 13.08
CA MET A 60 -29.89 18.63 13.51
C MET A 60 -29.62 18.50 15.01
N GLU A 61 -29.92 19.52 15.81
CA GLU A 61 -29.62 19.56 17.24
C GLU A 61 -30.27 18.40 18.00
N ASP A 62 -31.48 17.99 17.57
CA ASP A 62 -32.22 16.93 18.23
C ASP A 62 -31.69 15.50 17.93
N VAL A 63 -30.89 15.34 16.87
CA VAL A 63 -30.40 14.04 16.41
C VAL A 63 -28.89 13.89 16.46
N ALA A 64 -28.16 15.03 16.47
CA ALA A 64 -26.73 15.03 16.52
C ALA A 64 -26.21 14.61 17.91
N LYS A 65 -25.17 13.78 17.92
CA LYS A 65 -24.43 13.44 19.12
C LYS A 65 -23.23 14.38 19.29
N PRO A 66 -22.77 14.61 20.53
CA PRO A 66 -21.52 15.32 20.76
C PRO A 66 -20.37 14.67 19.96
N ALA A 67 -19.50 15.49 19.38
CA ALA A 67 -18.34 14.99 18.67
C ALA A 67 -17.38 14.26 19.63
N ASP A 68 -16.94 13.09 19.24
CA ASP A 68 -15.87 12.36 19.92
C ASP A 68 -14.65 12.33 19.00
N LEU A 69 -13.63 13.09 19.36
CA LEU A 69 -12.38 13.22 18.63
C LEU A 69 -11.22 12.45 19.30
N SER A 70 -11.50 11.58 20.25
CA SER A 70 -10.49 10.82 21.00
C SER A 70 -9.59 9.98 20.07
N GLU A 71 -10.16 9.35 19.03
CA GLU A 71 -9.40 8.60 18.03
C GLU A 71 -8.49 9.52 17.18
N TRP A 72 -8.96 10.74 16.84
CA TRP A 72 -8.13 11.72 16.14
C TRP A 72 -6.99 12.25 17.01
N GLN A 73 -7.27 12.50 18.28
CA GLN A 73 -6.23 12.88 19.25
C GLN A 73 -5.16 11.79 19.36
N ALA A 74 -5.55 10.51 19.36
CA ALA A 74 -4.60 9.39 19.36
C ALA A 74 -3.75 9.33 18.08
N VAL A 75 -4.32 9.67 16.91
CA VAL A 75 -3.57 9.77 15.64
C VAL A 75 -2.53 10.89 15.71
N VAL A 76 -2.92 12.07 16.20
CA VAL A 76 -2.01 13.21 16.36
C VAL A 76 -0.88 12.85 17.32
N ASP A 77 -1.20 12.27 18.48
CA ASP A 77 -0.20 11.86 19.48
C ASP A 77 0.79 10.83 18.90
N ALA A 78 0.29 9.84 18.16
CA ALA A 78 1.15 8.85 17.50
C ALA A 78 2.09 9.47 16.44
N ALA A 79 1.62 10.52 15.74
CA ALA A 79 2.43 11.23 14.75
C ALA A 79 3.52 12.10 15.38
N GLU A 80 3.19 12.76 16.49
CA GLU A 80 4.09 13.71 17.18
C GLU A 80 5.07 13.03 18.15
N HIS A 81 4.64 11.91 18.73
CA HIS A 81 5.40 11.17 19.74
C HIS A 81 5.60 9.70 19.34
N PRO A 82 6.28 9.43 18.18
CA PRO A 82 6.62 8.07 17.81
C PRO A 82 7.62 7.48 18.82
N VAL A 83 7.46 6.20 19.14
CA VAL A 83 8.35 5.49 20.08
C VAL A 83 9.50 4.76 19.38
N ASP A 84 9.42 4.67 18.05
CA ASP A 84 10.43 4.02 17.21
C ASP A 84 10.50 4.68 15.83
N ALA A 85 11.48 4.30 15.03
CA ALA A 85 11.62 4.75 13.65
C ALA A 85 12.15 3.62 12.78
N VAL A 86 11.63 3.51 11.55
CA VAL A 86 12.10 2.54 10.54
C VAL A 86 12.33 3.22 9.21
N THR A 87 13.26 2.66 8.42
CA THR A 87 13.51 3.05 7.04
C THR A 87 12.99 1.98 6.10
N VAL A 88 12.07 2.35 5.23
CA VAL A 88 11.51 1.48 4.20
C VAL A 88 12.04 1.89 2.84
N ALA A 89 12.72 0.98 2.13
CA ALA A 89 13.04 1.18 0.72
C ALA A 89 11.78 0.99 -0.11
N VAL A 90 11.47 1.96 -0.96
CA VAL A 90 10.42 1.86 -1.99
C VAL A 90 11.12 1.75 -3.35
N VAL A 91 11.13 0.53 -3.91
CA VAL A 91 11.84 0.24 -5.16
C VAL A 91 10.84 0.28 -6.32
N GLY A 92 10.82 1.41 -7.02
CA GLY A 92 9.80 1.70 -8.04
C GLY A 92 10.36 2.32 -9.31
N LYS A 93 9.42 2.80 -10.14
CA LYS A 93 9.66 3.70 -11.28
C LYS A 93 9.16 5.08 -10.91
N TYR A 94 9.65 6.12 -11.59
CA TYR A 94 9.11 7.48 -11.44
C TYR A 94 9.22 8.04 -10.01
N ILE A 95 10.33 7.75 -9.32
CA ILE A 95 10.55 8.24 -7.96
C ILE A 95 10.60 9.77 -7.89
N ASP A 96 10.95 10.45 -8.98
CA ASP A 96 10.91 11.91 -9.10
C ASP A 96 9.48 12.48 -9.08
N HIS A 97 8.48 11.63 -9.38
CA HIS A 97 7.05 11.98 -9.34
C HIS A 97 6.37 11.35 -8.12
N GLN A 98 6.73 11.81 -6.93
CA GLN A 98 6.22 11.26 -5.66
C GLN A 98 4.69 11.26 -5.54
N ASP A 99 4.00 12.16 -6.27
CA ASP A 99 2.53 12.18 -6.31
C ASP A 99 1.92 10.89 -6.87
N ALA A 100 2.64 10.18 -7.76
CA ALA A 100 2.20 8.88 -8.27
C ALA A 100 2.09 7.82 -7.17
N TYR A 101 2.84 8.00 -6.09
CA TYR A 101 2.89 7.09 -4.95
C TYR A 101 2.25 7.67 -3.68
N LYS A 102 1.47 8.75 -3.78
CA LYS A 102 0.88 9.43 -2.64
C LYS A 102 0.09 8.48 -1.73
N SER A 103 -0.84 7.72 -2.31
CA SER A 103 -1.66 6.76 -1.54
C SER A 103 -0.82 5.69 -0.84
N LEU A 104 0.25 5.23 -1.50
CA LEU A 104 1.19 4.26 -0.94
C LEU A 104 1.98 4.85 0.23
N SER A 105 2.51 6.06 0.05
CA SER A 105 3.25 6.78 1.10
C SER A 105 2.39 7.02 2.32
N GLU A 106 1.14 7.43 2.11
CA GLU A 106 0.18 7.60 3.21
C GLU A 106 -0.16 6.27 3.88
N ALA A 107 -0.36 5.18 3.12
CA ALA A 107 -0.62 3.87 3.71
C ALA A 107 0.54 3.38 4.60
N LEU A 108 1.79 3.61 4.19
CA LEU A 108 2.98 3.32 5.01
C LEU A 108 3.01 4.17 6.28
N LYS A 109 2.73 5.47 6.17
CA LYS A 109 2.63 6.37 7.34
C LYS A 109 1.51 5.94 8.27
N HIS A 110 0.32 5.60 7.75
CA HIS A 110 -0.81 5.13 8.56
C HIS A 110 -0.48 3.81 9.28
N GLY A 111 0.24 2.89 8.62
CA GLY A 111 0.79 1.70 9.28
C GLY A 111 1.74 2.08 10.42
N GLY A 112 2.59 3.10 10.21
CA GLY A 112 3.47 3.68 11.21
C GLY A 112 2.71 4.26 12.41
N LEU A 113 1.66 5.06 12.17
CA LEU A 113 0.81 5.64 13.22
C LEU A 113 0.25 4.55 14.15
N ARG A 114 -0.30 3.48 13.56
CA ARG A 114 -0.84 2.34 14.33
C ARG A 114 0.22 1.60 15.14
N GLN A 115 1.48 1.68 14.75
CA GLN A 115 2.64 1.10 15.45
C GLN A 115 3.41 2.12 16.29
N ARG A 116 2.95 3.40 16.37
CA ARG A 116 3.67 4.52 16.98
C ARG A 116 5.12 4.61 16.49
N THR A 117 5.30 4.41 15.18
CA THR A 117 6.61 4.30 14.52
C THR A 117 6.73 5.35 13.43
N LYS A 118 7.78 6.15 13.47
CA LYS A 118 8.12 7.07 12.37
C LYS A 118 8.63 6.26 11.18
N VAL A 119 7.98 6.41 10.03
CA VAL A 119 8.38 5.74 8.79
C VAL A 119 9.12 6.73 7.89
N SER A 120 10.39 6.45 7.62
CA SER A 120 11.21 7.15 6.64
C SER A 120 11.24 6.35 5.33
N LEU A 121 11.01 7.01 4.19
CA LEU A 121 10.99 6.35 2.89
C LEU A 121 12.31 6.62 2.15
N LYS A 122 13.02 5.56 1.76
CA LYS A 122 14.18 5.61 0.86
C LYS A 122 13.70 5.21 -0.53
N TRP A 123 13.58 6.17 -1.42
CA TRP A 123 13.17 5.95 -2.80
C TRP A 123 14.35 5.46 -3.63
N ILE A 124 14.15 4.36 -4.36
CA ILE A 124 15.19 3.73 -5.19
C ILE A 124 14.57 3.42 -6.55
N GLU A 125 15.19 3.91 -7.63
CA GLU A 125 14.82 3.52 -8.98
C GLU A 125 15.15 2.04 -9.22
N SER A 126 14.18 1.29 -9.73
CA SER A 126 14.40 -0.14 -10.01
C SER A 126 15.50 -0.38 -11.05
N GLU A 127 15.68 0.54 -12.01
CA GLU A 127 16.82 0.51 -12.95
C GLU A 127 18.17 0.75 -12.28
N GLN A 128 18.20 1.47 -11.14
CA GLN A 128 19.42 1.62 -10.36
C GLN A 128 19.87 0.28 -9.78
N VAL A 129 18.90 -0.53 -9.29
CA VAL A 129 19.20 -1.89 -8.81
C VAL A 129 19.78 -2.76 -9.94
N GLU A 130 19.28 -2.63 -11.17
CA GLU A 130 19.83 -3.34 -12.33
C GLU A 130 21.28 -2.94 -12.66
N LYS A 131 21.59 -1.66 -12.55
CA LYS A 131 22.90 -1.11 -12.95
C LYS A 131 23.96 -1.25 -11.86
N GLU A 132 23.59 -1.00 -10.61
CA GLU A 132 24.51 -0.89 -9.48
C GLU A 132 24.47 -2.11 -8.56
N GLY A 133 23.49 -3.02 -8.78
CA GLY A 133 23.27 -4.20 -7.96
C GLY A 133 22.52 -3.91 -6.66
N VAL A 134 22.28 -4.97 -5.88
CA VAL A 134 21.47 -4.95 -4.66
C VAL A 134 22.10 -4.20 -3.48
N ALA A 135 23.37 -3.79 -3.59
CA ALA A 135 24.05 -3.01 -2.54
C ALA A 135 23.34 -1.68 -2.23
N VAL A 136 22.67 -1.09 -3.22
CA VAL A 136 21.86 0.14 -3.05
C VAL A 136 20.71 -0.02 -2.06
N LEU A 137 20.27 -1.27 -1.81
CA LEU A 137 19.24 -1.64 -0.86
C LEU A 137 19.75 -1.74 0.58
N GLY A 138 21.04 -1.54 0.81
CA GLY A 138 21.63 -1.64 2.14
C GLY A 138 21.12 -0.59 3.13
N GLY A 139 21.11 -0.94 4.42
CA GLY A 139 20.79 -0.02 5.52
C GLY A 139 19.29 0.31 5.65
N VAL A 140 18.40 -0.55 5.18
CA VAL A 140 16.94 -0.40 5.34
C VAL A 140 16.36 -1.50 6.22
N ASP A 141 15.25 -1.21 6.87
CA ASP A 141 14.58 -2.12 7.80
C ASP A 141 13.52 -2.98 7.09
N ALA A 142 13.05 -2.55 5.91
CA ALA A 142 12.10 -3.29 5.08
C ALA A 142 12.12 -2.78 3.64
N ILE A 143 11.60 -3.58 2.70
CA ILE A 143 11.55 -3.29 1.27
C ILE A 143 10.13 -3.42 0.77
N LEU A 144 9.64 -2.39 0.07
CA LEU A 144 8.36 -2.40 -0.62
C LEU A 144 8.59 -2.21 -2.12
N VAL A 145 8.01 -3.10 -2.92
CA VAL A 145 7.99 -2.99 -4.38
C VAL A 145 6.57 -2.68 -4.85
N PRO A 146 6.31 -1.45 -5.31
CA PRO A 146 4.98 -1.01 -5.70
C PRO A 146 4.54 -1.54 -7.06
N GLY A 147 3.25 -1.29 -7.39
CA GLY A 147 2.69 -1.49 -8.71
C GLY A 147 3.40 -0.69 -9.81
N GLY A 148 3.21 -1.12 -11.03
CA GLY A 148 3.77 -0.51 -12.23
C GLY A 148 3.37 -1.28 -13.47
N PHE A 149 3.90 -0.86 -14.62
CA PHE A 149 3.68 -1.47 -15.93
C PHE A 149 4.94 -1.41 -16.79
N GLY A 150 5.02 -2.30 -17.78
CA GLY A 150 6.07 -2.33 -18.79
C GLY A 150 7.41 -2.86 -18.28
N ASP A 151 8.27 -3.18 -19.20
CA ASP A 151 9.54 -3.92 -19.03
C ASP A 151 10.63 -3.15 -18.28
N ARG A 152 10.69 -1.83 -18.46
CA ARG A 152 11.72 -0.97 -17.88
C ARG A 152 11.81 -1.14 -16.35
N GLY A 153 12.96 -1.53 -15.84
CA GLY A 153 13.26 -1.71 -14.41
C GLY A 153 12.54 -2.93 -13.79
N PHE A 154 12.00 -3.85 -14.58
CA PHE A 154 11.35 -5.06 -14.05
C PHE A 154 12.36 -6.01 -13.42
N GLU A 155 13.50 -6.21 -14.07
CA GLU A 155 14.55 -7.10 -13.57
C GLU A 155 15.11 -6.60 -12.22
N GLY A 156 15.26 -5.27 -12.05
CA GLY A 156 15.65 -4.69 -10.77
C GLY A 156 14.64 -4.96 -9.64
N LYS A 157 13.34 -5.07 -9.97
CA LYS A 157 12.31 -5.50 -9.00
C LYS A 157 12.43 -6.98 -8.67
N VAL A 158 12.74 -7.84 -9.66
CA VAL A 158 13.02 -9.26 -9.46
C VAL A 158 14.24 -9.45 -8.56
N MET A 159 15.34 -8.75 -8.87
CA MET A 159 16.57 -8.76 -8.04
C MET A 159 16.29 -8.26 -6.62
N THR A 160 15.42 -7.28 -6.46
CA THR A 160 15.01 -6.75 -5.15
C THR A 160 14.23 -7.79 -4.35
N ALA A 161 13.31 -8.52 -4.98
CA ALA A 161 12.54 -9.59 -4.34
C ALA A 161 13.46 -10.75 -3.92
N GLN A 162 14.41 -11.14 -4.80
CA GLN A 162 15.44 -12.13 -4.49
C GLN A 162 16.28 -11.71 -3.28
N TYR A 163 16.81 -10.50 -3.29
CA TYR A 163 17.61 -9.98 -2.19
C TYR A 163 16.85 -10.03 -0.86
N ALA A 164 15.61 -9.55 -0.85
CA ALA A 164 14.79 -9.58 0.36
C ALA A 164 14.54 -11.01 0.84
N ARG A 165 14.22 -11.95 -0.07
CA ARG A 165 14.00 -13.37 0.24
C ARG A 165 15.24 -14.04 0.85
N GLU A 166 16.42 -13.75 0.30
CA GLU A 166 17.67 -14.37 0.73
C GLU A 166 18.23 -13.79 2.03
N THR A 167 18.01 -12.50 2.26
CA THR A 167 18.55 -11.79 3.45
C THR A 167 17.59 -11.76 4.64
N GLY A 168 16.33 -12.15 4.46
CA GLY A 168 15.32 -12.11 5.53
C GLY A 168 14.79 -10.70 5.82
N ILE A 169 15.12 -9.71 4.99
CA ILE A 169 14.54 -8.36 5.12
C ILE A 169 13.05 -8.41 4.77
N PRO A 170 12.15 -7.87 5.61
CA PRO A 170 10.72 -7.83 5.32
C PRO A 170 10.40 -7.28 3.93
N TYR A 171 9.64 -8.04 3.14
CA TYR A 171 9.28 -7.72 1.76
C TYR A 171 7.77 -7.57 1.58
N PHE A 172 7.34 -6.47 0.97
CA PHE A 172 5.96 -6.26 0.56
C PHE A 172 5.87 -5.94 -0.94
N GLY A 173 5.37 -6.89 -1.73
CA GLY A 173 5.14 -6.72 -3.17
C GLY A 173 3.69 -6.37 -3.47
N ILE A 174 3.44 -5.27 -4.20
CA ILE A 174 2.10 -4.81 -4.55
C ILE A 174 1.93 -4.86 -6.06
N CYS A 175 0.90 -5.55 -6.57
CA CYS A 175 0.56 -5.66 -7.98
C CYS A 175 1.78 -6.13 -8.80
N TYR A 176 2.45 -5.24 -9.52
CA TYR A 176 3.68 -5.56 -10.27
C TYR A 176 4.82 -6.06 -9.37
N GLY A 177 4.86 -5.61 -8.11
CA GLY A 177 5.79 -6.13 -7.10
C GLY A 177 5.49 -7.59 -6.72
N MET A 178 4.23 -8.01 -6.67
CA MET A 178 3.88 -9.42 -6.52
C MET A 178 4.35 -10.24 -7.73
N GLN A 179 4.15 -9.72 -8.94
CA GLN A 179 4.57 -10.40 -10.16
C GLN A 179 6.08 -10.60 -10.20
N ALA A 180 6.86 -9.60 -9.79
CA ALA A 180 8.32 -9.71 -9.66
C ALA A 180 8.74 -10.78 -8.64
N ALA A 181 8.04 -10.86 -7.50
CA ALA A 181 8.29 -11.89 -6.49
C ALA A 181 7.96 -13.30 -6.99
N VAL A 182 6.89 -13.47 -7.77
CA VAL A 182 6.56 -14.76 -8.43
C VAL A 182 7.65 -15.17 -9.41
N VAL A 183 8.15 -14.21 -10.21
CA VAL A 183 9.22 -14.47 -11.19
C VAL A 183 10.53 -14.85 -10.49
N ASP A 184 10.92 -14.12 -9.42
CA ASP A 184 12.08 -14.49 -8.59
C ASP A 184 11.95 -15.92 -8.07
N PHE A 185 10.83 -16.21 -7.41
CA PHE A 185 10.60 -17.52 -6.79
C PHE A 185 10.61 -18.65 -7.83
N ALA A 186 9.99 -18.42 -8.98
CA ALA A 186 9.98 -19.38 -10.08
C ALA A 186 11.38 -19.69 -10.61
N ARG A 187 12.22 -18.67 -10.81
CA ARG A 187 13.57 -18.80 -11.33
C ARG A 187 14.53 -19.47 -10.33
N HIS A 188 14.55 -18.97 -9.11
CA HIS A 188 15.62 -19.27 -8.15
C HIS A 188 15.25 -20.33 -7.11
N VAL A 189 13.96 -20.62 -6.93
CA VAL A 189 13.51 -21.64 -5.96
C VAL A 189 12.86 -22.83 -6.67
N ALA A 190 11.94 -22.58 -7.62
CA ALA A 190 11.25 -23.67 -8.33
C ALA A 190 12.02 -24.19 -9.57
N GLY A 191 13.19 -23.64 -9.88
CA GLY A 191 14.07 -24.12 -10.97
C GLY A 191 13.54 -23.85 -12.37
N LEU A 192 12.62 -22.91 -12.55
CA LEU A 192 12.04 -22.52 -13.84
C LEU A 192 12.93 -21.47 -14.52
N ALA A 193 14.08 -21.87 -15.03
CA ALA A 193 15.00 -20.97 -15.72
C ALA A 193 14.31 -20.19 -16.85
N GLY A 194 14.49 -18.89 -16.91
CA GLY A 194 13.83 -18.02 -17.89
C GLY A 194 12.35 -17.74 -17.62
N ALA A 195 11.84 -18.03 -16.42
CA ALA A 195 10.48 -17.63 -16.04
C ALA A 195 10.33 -16.11 -16.11
N ASN A 196 9.21 -15.61 -16.63
CA ASN A 196 8.94 -14.18 -16.80
C ASN A 196 7.43 -13.90 -16.85
N SER A 197 7.10 -12.62 -16.98
CA SER A 197 5.78 -12.13 -17.36
C SER A 197 5.70 -11.97 -18.89
N THR A 198 4.58 -12.37 -19.50
CA THR A 198 4.33 -12.10 -20.94
C THR A 198 4.17 -10.61 -21.26
N GLU A 199 4.04 -9.75 -20.24
CA GLU A 199 4.11 -8.30 -20.40
C GLU A 199 5.51 -7.86 -20.82
N ASN A 200 6.55 -8.51 -20.28
CA ASN A 200 7.94 -8.13 -20.48
C ASN A 200 8.64 -8.95 -21.59
N ASP A 201 8.32 -10.25 -21.64
CA ASP A 201 8.85 -11.15 -22.66
C ASP A 201 7.77 -12.16 -23.08
N ARG A 202 7.19 -11.93 -24.25
CA ARG A 202 6.17 -12.81 -24.83
C ARG A 202 6.69 -14.19 -25.22
N SER A 203 7.99 -14.33 -25.40
CA SER A 203 8.66 -15.55 -25.80
C SER A 203 9.30 -16.33 -24.66
N CYS A 204 9.11 -15.90 -23.41
CA CYS A 204 9.72 -16.51 -22.24
C CYS A 204 9.36 -18.00 -22.12
N ALA A 205 10.34 -18.81 -21.70
CA ALA A 205 10.19 -20.25 -21.58
C ALA A 205 9.08 -20.66 -20.59
N HIS A 206 8.93 -19.89 -19.53
CA HIS A 206 7.95 -20.13 -18.47
C HIS A 206 7.16 -18.86 -18.15
N PRO A 207 6.03 -18.63 -18.82
CA PRO A 207 5.17 -17.46 -18.56
C PRO A 207 4.39 -17.65 -17.25
N VAL A 208 5.07 -17.43 -16.11
CA VAL A 208 4.47 -17.56 -14.76
C VAL A 208 3.51 -16.44 -14.42
N ILE A 209 3.58 -15.34 -15.17
CA ILE A 209 2.63 -14.24 -15.20
C ILE A 209 2.16 -14.07 -16.63
N GLY A 210 0.85 -13.96 -16.84
CA GLY A 210 0.27 -13.84 -18.19
C GLY A 210 -1.04 -13.06 -18.21
N LEU A 211 -1.53 -12.75 -19.41
CA LEU A 211 -2.87 -12.18 -19.57
C LEU A 211 -3.93 -13.18 -19.13
N ILE A 212 -4.99 -12.67 -18.52
CA ILE A 212 -6.20 -13.45 -18.29
C ILE A 212 -6.85 -13.73 -19.66
N THR A 213 -6.82 -14.97 -20.07
CA THR A 213 -7.39 -15.39 -21.36
C THR A 213 -8.85 -15.82 -21.25
N GLU A 214 -9.33 -16.10 -20.01
CA GLU A 214 -10.72 -16.48 -19.74
C GLU A 214 -11.24 -15.68 -18.55
N TRP A 215 -12.33 -14.98 -18.76
CA TRP A 215 -12.95 -14.12 -17.79
C TRP A 215 -14.41 -14.49 -17.58
N ARG A 216 -14.86 -14.62 -16.34
CA ARG A 216 -16.30 -14.68 -16.04
C ARG A 216 -16.82 -13.26 -15.81
N THR A 217 -17.75 -12.84 -16.66
CA THR A 217 -18.50 -11.59 -16.44
C THR A 217 -19.42 -11.75 -15.22
N ALA A 218 -19.89 -10.61 -14.68
CA ALA A 218 -20.90 -10.61 -13.62
C ALA A 218 -22.20 -11.35 -13.99
N THR A 219 -22.44 -11.60 -15.28
CA THR A 219 -23.57 -12.38 -15.81
C THR A 219 -23.28 -13.88 -15.91
N GLY A 220 -22.05 -14.32 -15.55
CA GLY A 220 -21.66 -15.74 -15.58
C GLY A 220 -21.17 -16.25 -16.93
N GLU A 221 -21.10 -15.40 -17.96
CA GLU A 221 -20.53 -15.73 -19.25
C GLU A 221 -19.01 -15.75 -19.19
N VAL A 222 -18.38 -16.75 -19.85
CA VAL A 222 -16.92 -16.84 -20.00
C VAL A 222 -16.51 -15.99 -21.21
N GLU A 223 -15.95 -14.82 -20.96
CA GLU A 223 -15.35 -14.01 -21.99
C GLU A 223 -13.94 -14.51 -22.28
N ARG A 224 -13.72 -15.09 -23.45
CA ARG A 224 -12.38 -15.48 -23.93
C ARG A 224 -11.70 -14.26 -24.51
N ARG A 225 -10.60 -13.85 -23.91
CA ARG A 225 -9.77 -12.75 -24.38
C ARG A 225 -8.43 -13.29 -24.85
N ASP A 226 -8.08 -12.99 -26.07
CA ASP A 226 -6.80 -13.32 -26.66
C ASP A 226 -5.89 -12.08 -26.77
N GLU A 227 -4.66 -12.26 -27.22
CA GLU A 227 -3.69 -11.18 -27.41
C GLU A 227 -4.13 -10.11 -28.43
N LYS A 228 -5.18 -10.37 -29.21
CA LYS A 228 -5.76 -9.46 -30.22
C LYS A 228 -6.92 -8.65 -29.67
N SER A 229 -7.40 -8.98 -28.45
CA SER A 229 -8.47 -8.23 -27.80
C SER A 229 -8.00 -6.81 -27.47
N ASP A 230 -8.91 -5.84 -27.50
CA ASP A 230 -8.63 -4.46 -27.10
C ASP A 230 -8.11 -4.44 -25.65
N LEU A 231 -6.83 -4.12 -25.48
CA LEU A 231 -6.15 -4.08 -24.19
C LEU A 231 -6.80 -3.10 -23.21
N GLY A 232 -7.52 -2.08 -23.68
CA GLY A 232 -8.27 -1.15 -22.84
C GLY A 232 -9.40 -1.83 -22.07
N GLY A 233 -10.09 -2.80 -22.70
CA GLY A 233 -11.19 -3.57 -22.11
C GLY A 233 -10.77 -4.76 -21.25
N THR A 234 -9.49 -5.10 -21.16
CA THR A 234 -9.00 -6.29 -20.43
C THR A 234 -8.56 -6.01 -18.98
N MET A 235 -8.67 -4.78 -18.53
CA MET A 235 -8.23 -4.40 -17.17
C MET A 235 -9.21 -4.90 -16.12
N ARG A 236 -8.69 -5.64 -15.12
CA ARG A 236 -9.42 -5.94 -13.90
C ARG A 236 -9.41 -4.67 -13.04
N LEU A 237 -10.59 -4.13 -12.77
CA LEU A 237 -10.76 -2.82 -12.15
C LEU A 237 -11.82 -2.86 -11.05
N GLY A 238 -11.56 -2.15 -9.94
CA GLY A 238 -12.52 -1.94 -8.86
C GLY A 238 -12.38 -2.92 -7.70
N LEU A 239 -13.37 -2.89 -6.81
CA LEU A 239 -13.42 -3.73 -5.62
C LEU A 239 -13.72 -5.18 -6.01
N GLN A 240 -12.92 -6.12 -5.49
CA GLN A 240 -13.08 -7.56 -5.68
C GLN A 240 -12.93 -8.27 -4.34
N ASP A 241 -13.85 -9.18 -4.07
CA ASP A 241 -13.75 -10.04 -2.90
C ASP A 241 -12.77 -11.18 -3.16
N GLN A 242 -12.01 -11.49 -2.11
CA GLN A 242 -11.02 -12.56 -2.13
C GLN A 242 -11.08 -13.37 -0.83
N ARG A 243 -10.88 -14.67 -0.95
CA ARG A 243 -10.86 -15.62 0.17
C ARG A 243 -9.44 -15.84 0.66
N LEU A 244 -9.23 -15.62 1.95
CA LEU A 244 -7.95 -15.82 2.61
C LEU A 244 -7.78 -17.26 3.08
N LYS A 245 -6.58 -17.80 2.90
CA LYS A 245 -6.23 -19.18 3.32
C LYS A 245 -6.16 -19.25 4.86
N PRO A 246 -6.87 -20.16 5.50
CA PRO A 246 -6.72 -20.41 6.93
C PRO A 246 -5.27 -20.69 7.32
N GLY A 247 -4.79 -20.08 8.41
CA GLY A 247 -3.42 -20.22 8.90
C GLY A 247 -2.37 -19.44 8.12
N SER A 248 -2.75 -18.67 7.09
CA SER A 248 -1.83 -17.76 6.40
C SER A 248 -1.60 -16.47 7.21
N LYS A 249 -0.47 -15.83 6.96
CA LYS A 249 -0.13 -14.52 7.52
C LYS A 249 -1.15 -13.46 7.11
N ALA A 250 -1.58 -13.48 5.84
CA ALA A 250 -2.62 -12.59 5.35
C ALA A 250 -3.90 -12.74 6.18
N ARG A 251 -4.37 -13.97 6.40
CA ARG A 251 -5.59 -14.25 7.21
C ARG A 251 -5.46 -13.74 8.65
N GLU A 252 -4.29 -13.93 9.25
CA GLU A 252 -4.00 -13.44 10.61
C GLU A 252 -4.06 -11.91 10.68
N LEU A 253 -3.46 -11.21 9.72
CA LEU A 253 -3.42 -9.75 9.68
C LEU A 253 -4.80 -9.12 9.48
N TYR A 254 -5.60 -9.66 8.57
CA TYR A 254 -6.95 -9.16 8.33
C TYR A 254 -7.97 -9.58 9.40
N GLY A 255 -7.75 -10.70 10.08
CA GLY A 255 -8.69 -11.24 11.06
C GLY A 255 -10.02 -11.72 10.46
N LYS A 256 -10.11 -11.94 9.14
CA LYS A 256 -11.32 -12.28 8.39
C LYS A 256 -11.02 -13.39 7.37
N ASP A 257 -12.06 -14.13 6.96
CA ASP A 257 -11.92 -15.15 5.92
C ASP A 257 -12.06 -14.60 4.50
N VAL A 258 -12.85 -13.54 4.34
CA VAL A 258 -13.10 -12.86 3.07
C VAL A 258 -12.86 -11.37 3.26
N VAL A 259 -12.17 -10.76 2.31
CA VAL A 259 -11.86 -9.34 2.27
C VAL A 259 -12.05 -8.79 0.86
N GLY A 260 -12.51 -7.55 0.77
CA GLY A 260 -12.63 -6.85 -0.50
C GLY A 260 -11.46 -5.90 -0.69
N GLU A 261 -10.74 -6.05 -1.81
CA GLU A 261 -9.63 -5.17 -2.19
C GLU A 261 -9.80 -4.62 -3.59
N ARG A 262 -9.17 -3.48 -3.87
CA ARG A 262 -9.28 -2.82 -5.19
C ARG A 262 -8.20 -3.34 -6.13
N HIS A 263 -8.59 -3.53 -7.39
CA HIS A 263 -7.71 -4.01 -8.45
C HIS A 263 -7.57 -2.98 -9.57
N ARG A 264 -6.38 -3.00 -10.23
CA ARG A 264 -6.10 -2.24 -11.44
C ARG A 264 -4.92 -2.89 -12.16
N HIS A 265 -5.16 -4.00 -12.85
CA HIS A 265 -4.11 -4.75 -13.55
C HIS A 265 -4.70 -5.58 -14.69
N ARG A 266 -3.84 -6.08 -15.59
CA ARG A 266 -4.19 -6.91 -16.74
C ARG A 266 -3.54 -8.28 -16.67
N TYR A 267 -2.36 -8.36 -16.07
CA TYR A 267 -1.58 -9.59 -15.97
C TYR A 267 -1.81 -10.22 -14.60
N GLU A 268 -1.83 -11.55 -14.62
CA GLU A 268 -2.16 -12.38 -13.47
C GLU A 268 -1.17 -13.53 -13.32
N PHE A 269 -1.14 -14.11 -12.14
CA PHE A 269 -0.47 -15.35 -11.86
C PHE A 269 -1.01 -16.48 -12.77
N ASN A 270 -0.13 -17.18 -13.46
CA ASN A 270 -0.51 -18.27 -14.37
C ASN A 270 -0.70 -19.57 -13.59
N ASN A 271 -1.94 -20.00 -13.43
CA ASN A 271 -2.32 -21.21 -12.67
C ASN A 271 -1.69 -22.51 -13.18
N ARG A 272 -1.16 -22.57 -14.41
CA ARG A 272 -0.42 -23.74 -14.90
C ARG A 272 0.82 -24.03 -14.06
N TYR A 273 1.42 -23.02 -13.44
CA TYR A 273 2.61 -23.14 -12.60
C TYR A 273 2.29 -23.25 -11.11
N ARG A 274 1.01 -23.14 -10.76
CA ARG A 274 0.59 -23.05 -9.36
C ARG A 274 1.08 -24.21 -8.51
N THR A 275 0.78 -25.45 -8.92
CA THR A 275 1.19 -26.66 -8.18
C THR A 275 2.70 -26.72 -8.02
N GLN A 276 3.46 -26.46 -9.10
CA GLN A 276 4.92 -26.49 -9.06
C GLN A 276 5.51 -25.47 -8.10
N LEU A 277 4.94 -24.26 -8.04
CA LEU A 277 5.39 -23.20 -7.12
C LEU A 277 4.97 -23.52 -5.67
N GLU A 278 3.76 -24.06 -5.45
CA GLU A 278 3.32 -24.50 -4.12
C GLU A 278 4.19 -25.69 -3.62
N ASP A 279 4.52 -26.65 -4.46
CA ASP A 279 5.41 -27.76 -4.12
C ASP A 279 6.84 -27.30 -3.77
N ALA A 280 7.30 -26.21 -4.40
CA ALA A 280 8.57 -25.55 -4.06
C ALA A 280 8.51 -24.71 -2.77
N GLY A 281 7.33 -24.55 -2.16
CA GLY A 281 7.14 -23.90 -0.87
C GLY A 281 6.48 -22.52 -0.90
N LEU A 282 6.02 -22.03 -2.07
CA LEU A 282 5.24 -20.81 -2.15
C LEU A 282 3.85 -21.04 -1.55
N VAL A 283 3.40 -20.13 -0.70
CA VAL A 283 2.05 -20.21 -0.13
C VAL A 283 1.12 -19.25 -0.88
N ILE A 284 0.07 -19.80 -1.50
CA ILE A 284 -1.04 -19.01 -2.01
C ILE A 284 -1.92 -18.64 -0.84
N SER A 285 -1.86 -17.40 -0.37
CA SER A 285 -2.54 -16.94 0.84
C SER A 285 -3.88 -16.28 0.60
N ALA A 286 -4.19 -15.90 -0.64
CA ALA A 286 -5.53 -15.45 -1.04
C ALA A 286 -5.83 -15.81 -2.50
N LYS A 287 -7.14 -16.03 -2.77
CA LYS A 287 -7.69 -16.29 -4.10
C LYS A 287 -8.99 -15.53 -4.30
N SER A 288 -9.36 -15.31 -5.57
CA SER A 288 -10.69 -14.86 -5.95
C SER A 288 -11.77 -15.81 -5.44
N MET A 289 -13.01 -15.33 -5.33
CA MET A 289 -14.13 -16.12 -4.77
C MET A 289 -14.47 -17.36 -5.57
N ASP A 290 -14.13 -17.41 -6.86
CA ASP A 290 -14.26 -18.57 -7.75
C ASP A 290 -13.01 -19.49 -7.77
N ASP A 291 -12.00 -19.18 -6.94
CA ASP A 291 -10.71 -19.88 -6.83
C ASP A 291 -9.84 -19.86 -8.12
N LEU A 292 -10.21 -19.05 -9.12
CA LEU A 292 -9.51 -19.00 -10.41
C LEU A 292 -8.27 -18.11 -10.41
N LEU A 293 -8.23 -17.08 -9.55
CA LEU A 293 -7.14 -16.11 -9.53
C LEU A 293 -6.38 -16.14 -8.21
N VAL A 294 -5.06 -16.00 -8.30
CA VAL A 294 -4.17 -15.86 -7.15
C VAL A 294 -4.07 -14.39 -6.79
N GLU A 295 -4.54 -14.05 -5.59
CA GLU A 295 -4.62 -12.67 -5.11
C GLU A 295 -3.47 -12.27 -4.19
N MET A 296 -2.98 -13.22 -3.39
CA MET A 296 -1.84 -13.01 -2.49
C MET A 296 -0.95 -14.23 -2.42
N ILE A 297 0.33 -13.99 -2.26
CA ILE A 297 1.36 -15.01 -2.00
C ILE A 297 2.16 -14.63 -0.76
N GLU A 298 2.69 -15.63 -0.07
CA GLU A 298 3.61 -15.43 1.04
C GLU A 298 4.62 -16.57 1.15
N LEU A 299 5.71 -16.35 1.87
CA LEU A 299 6.60 -17.41 2.29
C LEU A 299 6.26 -17.87 3.72
N PRO A 300 6.41 -19.17 4.02
CA PRO A 300 6.26 -19.68 5.37
C PRO A 300 7.19 -18.96 6.35
N ARG A 301 6.73 -18.75 7.60
CA ARG A 301 7.56 -18.11 8.64
C ARG A 301 8.85 -18.86 8.96
N SER A 302 8.87 -20.15 8.69
CA SER A 302 10.09 -20.98 8.82
C SER A 302 11.15 -20.67 7.77
N GLN A 303 10.77 -20.06 6.65
CA GLN A 303 11.67 -19.69 5.56
C GLN A 303 11.99 -18.21 5.56
N HIS A 304 11.00 -17.35 5.89
CA HIS A 304 11.16 -15.90 5.89
C HIS A 304 10.29 -15.23 6.95
N PRO A 305 10.83 -14.33 7.79
CA PRO A 305 10.09 -13.69 8.87
C PRO A 305 8.86 -12.94 8.37
N TRP A 306 8.97 -12.20 7.26
CA TRP A 306 7.85 -11.48 6.65
C TRP A 306 8.05 -11.26 5.15
N PHE A 307 7.56 -12.17 4.33
CA PHE A 307 7.50 -12.02 2.87
C PHE A 307 6.06 -12.21 2.43
N LEU A 308 5.44 -11.16 1.92
CA LEU A 308 4.05 -11.16 1.47
C LEU A 308 3.92 -10.30 0.23
N ALA A 309 3.14 -10.74 -0.73
CA ALA A 309 2.82 -9.93 -1.89
C ALA A 309 1.37 -10.15 -2.35
N CYS A 310 0.78 -9.12 -2.95
CA CYS A 310 -0.63 -9.09 -3.34
C CYS A 310 -0.82 -8.42 -4.70
N GLN A 311 -1.85 -8.86 -5.43
CA GLN A 311 -2.21 -8.29 -6.72
C GLN A 311 -3.01 -6.99 -6.58
N ALA A 312 -3.70 -6.81 -5.48
CA ALA A 312 -4.52 -5.64 -5.19
C ALA A 312 -3.71 -4.36 -4.96
N GLN A 313 -4.40 -3.23 -5.04
CA GLN A 313 -3.92 -1.90 -4.64
C GLN A 313 -4.76 -1.38 -3.47
N PHE A 314 -4.13 -0.65 -2.55
CA PHE A 314 -4.74 -0.36 -1.26
C PHE A 314 -5.13 1.09 -1.08
N LEU A 315 -6.24 1.29 -0.35
CA LEU A 315 -6.59 2.54 0.31
C LEU A 315 -6.39 2.38 1.81
N SER A 316 -5.97 3.43 2.46
CA SER A 316 -5.72 3.44 3.90
C SER A 316 -6.26 4.74 4.51
N THR A 317 -6.67 4.67 5.77
CA THR A 317 -7.09 5.82 6.56
C THR A 317 -6.12 6.01 7.74
N PRO A 318 -5.90 7.25 8.21
CA PRO A 318 -4.98 7.49 9.32
C PRO A 318 -5.46 6.86 10.63
N ARG A 319 -6.79 6.78 10.82
CA ARG A 319 -7.41 6.27 12.03
C ARG A 319 -7.31 4.74 12.14
N ASP A 320 -7.61 4.03 11.07
CA ASP A 320 -7.69 2.57 11.11
C ASP A 320 -6.39 1.92 10.59
N GLY A 321 -5.72 2.58 9.64
CA GLY A 321 -4.62 1.98 8.89
C GLY A 321 -5.13 0.87 7.95
N HIS A 322 -4.20 0.21 7.28
CA HIS A 322 -4.49 -0.99 6.50
C HIS A 322 -3.77 -2.20 7.11
N PRO A 323 -4.43 -3.35 7.33
CA PRO A 323 -3.85 -4.49 8.06
C PRO A 323 -2.48 -4.96 7.56
N LEU A 324 -2.30 -5.05 6.23
CA LEU A 324 -1.03 -5.47 5.65
C LEU A 324 0.09 -4.46 5.90
N PHE A 325 -0.21 -3.15 5.82
CA PHE A 325 0.78 -2.10 6.10
C PHE A 325 1.15 -2.04 7.59
N ILE A 326 0.18 -2.22 8.48
CA ILE A 326 0.43 -2.30 9.93
C ILE A 326 1.35 -3.48 10.23
N GLY A 327 1.06 -4.66 9.66
CA GLY A 327 1.88 -5.87 9.82
C GLY A 327 3.28 -5.71 9.23
N PHE A 328 3.38 -5.04 8.08
CA PHE A 328 4.65 -4.76 7.42
C PHE A 328 5.56 -3.84 8.25
N ILE A 329 5.01 -2.74 8.78
CA ILE A 329 5.78 -1.83 9.65
C ILE A 329 6.18 -2.52 10.96
N LYS A 330 5.29 -3.36 11.52
CA LYS A 330 5.66 -4.19 12.67
C LYS A 330 6.85 -5.09 12.34
N ALA A 331 6.83 -5.77 11.20
CA ALA A 331 7.92 -6.62 10.76
C ALA A 331 9.23 -5.85 10.54
N ALA A 332 9.16 -4.61 10.00
CA ALA A 332 10.32 -3.74 9.85
C ALA A 332 10.97 -3.41 11.21
N ARG A 333 10.17 -3.12 12.23
CA ARG A 333 10.65 -2.90 13.60
C ARG A 333 11.30 -4.16 14.19
N ASP A 334 10.64 -5.30 14.05
CA ASP A 334 11.12 -6.57 14.56
C ASP A 334 12.47 -6.93 13.88
N HIS A 335 12.61 -6.70 12.59
CA HIS A 335 13.85 -6.89 11.83
C HIS A 335 14.96 -5.97 12.34
N LYS A 336 14.67 -4.67 12.48
CA LYS A 336 15.62 -3.69 13.04
C LYS A 336 16.09 -4.06 14.43
N ALA A 337 15.18 -4.49 15.32
CA ALA A 337 15.51 -4.88 16.68
C ALA A 337 16.36 -6.18 16.74
N ALA A 338 16.23 -7.05 15.75
CA ALA A 338 17.02 -8.29 15.65
C ALA A 338 18.41 -8.06 15.06
N ALA A 339 18.66 -6.91 14.40
CA ALA A 339 19.97 -6.56 13.89
C ALA A 339 20.97 -6.41 15.06
N PRO A 340 22.17 -6.99 14.98
CA PRO A 340 23.16 -6.86 16.07
C PRO A 340 23.50 -5.38 16.30
N VAL A 341 23.32 -4.94 17.56
CA VAL A 341 23.73 -3.60 17.99
C VAL A 341 25.26 -3.53 17.93
N GLY A 342 25.79 -2.87 16.89
CA GLY A 342 27.20 -2.54 16.81
C GLY A 342 28.04 -3.38 15.86
N GLY A 343 28.01 -3.01 14.56
CA GLY A 343 29.20 -3.09 13.73
C GLY A 343 29.78 -1.68 13.62
N PRO A 344 31.09 -1.48 13.68
CA PRO A 344 31.68 -0.16 13.64
C PRO A 344 31.39 0.47 12.27
N SER A 345 30.92 1.72 12.31
CA SER A 345 31.04 2.65 11.19
C SER A 345 32.52 2.68 10.80
N GLY A 346 32.87 1.91 9.78
CA GLY A 346 34.19 1.95 9.18
C GLY A 346 34.44 3.27 8.48
N PRO A 347 35.70 3.67 8.33
CA PRO A 347 36.13 5.00 8.00
C PRO A 347 35.75 5.46 6.61
#